data_945715b4b689049db8573604e0d19721
#
_entry.id   945715b4b689049db8573604e0d19721
#
_cell.length_a   1.000
_cell.length_b   1.000
_cell.length_c   1.000
_cell.angle_alpha   90.00
_cell.angle_beta   90.00
_cell.angle_gamma   90.00
#
_symmetry.space_group_name_H-M   'P 1'
#
loop_
_entity.id
_entity.type
_entity.pdbx_description
1 polymer ?
#
loop_
_entity_poly.entity_id
_entity_poly.type
_entity_poly.pdbx_seq_one_letter_code
_entity_poly.pdbx_strand_id
1 'polypeptide(L)'
;MRLEQKKVAVSVPKIFLEDRWDHVNGASHNSQLFRVTLDTFEPIGRKQASLQNHNGIHNRMTFVVGDRVEQEALASIISRRADPGTGNVGFENYALERSDHHLSKAVLVGADPQRNVYFTLGENGVPDTVVSCWIAGKVPFPGCDQYFRASGMDIKVNYRAYAFQNWQKIQEDITRFLSCAVEASKNKDI
;
A
#
# COMPACT_ATOMS: atom_id res chain seq x y z
N MET A 1 18.18 8.22 6.32
CA MET A 1 17.37 7.01 6.13
C MET A 1 18.23 6.01 5.35
N ARG A 2 18.68 4.92 5.95
CA ARG A 2 19.42 3.85 5.24
C ARG A 2 18.38 2.94 4.59
N LEU A 3 18.37 2.89 3.28
CA LEU A 3 17.66 1.88 2.51
C LEU A 3 18.54 0.61 2.50
N GLU A 4 18.01 -0.49 2.98
CA GLU A 4 18.67 -1.79 2.75
C GLU A 4 18.45 -2.14 1.27
N GLN A 5 19.44 -1.90 0.45
CA GLN A 5 19.42 -2.25 -0.98
C GLN A 5 19.52 -3.77 -1.16
N LYS A 6 18.48 -4.48 -0.82
CA LYS A 6 18.38 -5.90 -1.13
C LYS A 6 17.63 -6.05 -2.45
N LYS A 7 18.36 -6.38 -3.51
CA LYS A 7 17.75 -6.68 -4.81
C LYS A 7 16.90 -7.94 -4.71
N VAL A 8 15.63 -7.84 -5.06
CA VAL A 8 14.72 -8.97 -5.19
C VAL A 8 14.44 -9.16 -6.68
N ALA A 9 14.77 -10.34 -7.19
CA ALA A 9 14.47 -10.71 -8.58
C ALA A 9 12.97 -11.03 -8.70
N VAL A 10 12.31 -10.44 -9.68
CA VAL A 10 10.89 -10.67 -9.96
C VAL A 10 10.67 -10.90 -11.47
N SER A 11 9.80 -11.82 -11.80
CA SER A 11 9.36 -12.05 -13.19
C SER A 11 7.87 -11.75 -13.30
N VAL A 12 7.54 -10.61 -13.89
CA VAL A 12 6.17 -10.11 -14.01
C VAL A 12 5.75 -10.15 -15.48
N PRO A 13 4.53 -10.61 -15.83
CA PRO A 13 4.01 -10.52 -17.18
C PRO A 13 3.96 -9.07 -17.67
N LYS A 14 4.40 -8.81 -18.89
CA LYS A 14 4.50 -7.44 -19.45
C LYS A 14 3.18 -6.65 -19.42
N ILE A 15 2.04 -7.33 -19.44
CA ILE A 15 0.72 -6.71 -19.37
C ILE A 15 0.48 -5.94 -18.07
N PHE A 16 1.19 -6.29 -16.98
CA PHE A 16 1.14 -5.56 -15.71
C PHE A 16 2.06 -4.34 -15.67
N LEU A 17 2.98 -4.20 -16.62
CA LEU A 17 3.94 -3.11 -16.70
C LEU A 17 3.40 -2.01 -17.61
N GLU A 18 3.15 -0.83 -17.05
CA GLU A 18 2.49 0.26 -17.75
C GLU A 18 3.38 0.91 -18.81
N ASP A 19 4.66 1.08 -18.50
CA ASP A 19 5.60 1.76 -19.37
C ASP A 19 6.46 0.78 -20.18
N ARG A 20 6.68 1.11 -21.47
CA ARG A 20 7.51 0.28 -22.36
C ARG A 20 8.96 0.15 -21.87
N TRP A 21 9.43 1.13 -21.13
CA TRP A 21 10.77 1.11 -20.53
C TRP A 21 10.94 0.01 -19.50
N ASP A 22 9.85 -0.38 -18.83
CA ASP A 22 9.83 -1.46 -17.84
C ASP A 22 9.81 -2.86 -18.51
N HIS A 23 9.64 -2.92 -19.84
CA HIS A 23 9.59 -4.19 -20.59
C HIS A 23 10.99 -4.78 -20.89
N VAL A 24 12.05 -4.19 -20.37
CA VAL A 24 13.42 -4.66 -20.58
C VAL A 24 13.74 -5.76 -19.58
N ASN A 25 14.11 -6.94 -20.07
CA ASN A 25 14.53 -8.05 -19.22
C ASN A 25 15.82 -7.69 -18.47
N GLY A 26 15.86 -8.01 -17.18
CA GLY A 26 17.01 -7.72 -16.33
C GLY A 26 17.13 -6.24 -15.90
N ALA A 27 16.13 -5.40 -16.19
CA ALA A 27 16.10 -4.05 -15.69
C ALA A 27 16.09 -4.01 -14.15
N SER A 28 16.77 -3.03 -13.57
CA SER A 28 16.81 -2.81 -12.12
C SER A 28 16.09 -1.50 -11.80
N HIS A 29 15.08 -1.57 -10.96
CA HIS A 29 14.27 -0.42 -10.53
C HIS A 29 14.31 -0.30 -9.02
N ASN A 30 14.26 0.93 -8.49
CA ASN A 30 14.11 1.19 -7.06
C ASN A 30 12.65 1.04 -6.63
N SER A 31 11.72 1.19 -7.57
CA SER A 31 10.29 0.97 -7.33
C SER A 31 9.58 0.64 -8.64
N GLN A 32 8.49 -0.12 -8.54
CA GLN A 32 7.62 -0.45 -9.67
C GLN A 32 6.17 -0.18 -9.32
N LEU A 33 5.46 0.49 -10.20
CA LEU A 33 4.04 0.79 -10.07
C LEU A 33 3.21 -0.23 -10.84
N PHE A 34 2.16 -0.71 -10.20
CA PHE A 34 1.14 -1.58 -10.78
C PHE A 34 -0.25 -0.98 -10.61
N ARG A 35 -1.12 -1.23 -11.58
CA ARG A 35 -2.53 -0.84 -11.52
C ARG A 35 -3.40 -1.99 -11.95
N VAL A 36 -4.33 -2.38 -11.06
CA VAL A 36 -5.21 -3.54 -11.28
C VAL A 36 -6.64 -3.24 -10.83
N THR A 37 -7.59 -4.07 -11.28
CA THR A 37 -8.97 -4.06 -10.73
C THR A 37 -8.98 -4.60 -9.30
N LEU A 38 -9.93 -4.12 -8.49
CA LEU A 38 -10.10 -4.57 -7.10
C LEU A 38 -10.71 -5.97 -6.98
N ASP A 39 -11.55 -6.35 -7.93
CA ASP A 39 -12.33 -7.60 -7.90
C ASP A 39 -11.58 -8.77 -8.53
N THR A 40 -11.00 -8.58 -9.72
CA THR A 40 -10.39 -9.65 -10.51
C THR A 40 -8.87 -9.63 -10.55
N PHE A 41 -8.25 -8.57 -10.01
CA PHE A 41 -6.80 -8.35 -10.06
C PHE A 41 -6.24 -8.25 -11.49
N GLU A 42 -7.08 -7.90 -12.47
CA GLU A 42 -6.65 -7.73 -13.86
C GLU A 42 -5.91 -6.40 -14.05
N PRO A 43 -4.84 -6.39 -14.87
CA PRO A 43 -4.09 -5.17 -15.12
C PRO A 43 -4.93 -4.15 -15.89
N ILE A 44 -4.81 -2.86 -15.49
CA ILE A 44 -5.50 -1.74 -16.14
C ILE A 44 -4.47 -0.73 -16.63
N GLY A 45 -4.48 -0.47 -17.94
CA GLY A 45 -3.64 0.57 -18.52
C GLY A 45 -4.11 1.99 -18.20
N ARG A 46 -3.21 2.96 -18.36
CA ARG A 46 -3.44 4.38 -18.05
C ARG A 46 -4.67 4.96 -18.74
N LYS A 47 -4.88 4.64 -20.02
CA LYS A 47 -6.05 5.11 -20.80
C LYS A 47 -7.36 4.58 -20.21
N GLN A 48 -7.42 3.29 -19.90
CA GLN A 48 -8.60 2.65 -19.32
C GLN A 48 -8.90 3.22 -17.92
N ALA A 49 -7.87 3.42 -17.10
CA ALA A 49 -8.01 4.05 -15.79
C ALA A 49 -8.55 5.48 -15.86
N SER A 50 -8.14 6.26 -16.88
CA SER A 50 -8.65 7.60 -17.13
C SER A 50 -10.13 7.59 -17.55
N LEU A 51 -10.52 6.67 -18.44
CA LEU A 51 -11.92 6.48 -18.83
C LEU A 51 -12.81 6.06 -17.66
N GLN A 52 -12.32 5.15 -16.81
CA GLN A 52 -13.04 4.77 -15.59
C GLN A 52 -13.28 5.96 -14.67
N ASN A 53 -12.27 6.83 -14.48
CA ASN A 53 -12.43 8.07 -13.69
C ASN A 53 -13.51 8.99 -14.28
N HIS A 54 -13.49 9.19 -15.59
CA HIS A 54 -14.48 10.04 -16.27
C HIS A 54 -15.90 9.51 -16.08
N ASN A 55 -16.06 8.20 -16.09
CA ASN A 55 -17.36 7.52 -15.93
C ASN A 55 -17.73 7.27 -14.46
N GLY A 56 -16.98 7.79 -13.50
CA GLY A 56 -17.25 7.58 -12.06
C GLY A 56 -17.01 6.14 -11.58
N ILE A 57 -16.40 5.29 -12.39
CA ILE A 57 -16.07 3.91 -12.04
C ILE A 57 -14.75 3.90 -11.28
N HIS A 58 -14.74 3.35 -10.07
CA HIS A 58 -13.56 3.37 -9.19
C HIS A 58 -13.08 1.97 -8.78
N ASN A 59 -13.48 0.93 -9.50
CA ASN A 59 -13.13 -0.46 -9.24
C ASN A 59 -11.66 -0.77 -9.56
N ARG A 60 -10.74 -0.05 -8.91
CA ARG A 60 -9.31 -0.26 -9.11
C ARG A 60 -8.49 0.10 -7.89
N MET A 61 -7.31 -0.48 -7.83
CA MET A 61 -6.22 -0.08 -6.94
C MET A 61 -4.94 0.16 -7.71
N THR A 62 -4.08 0.97 -7.14
CA THR A 62 -2.71 1.19 -7.63
C THR A 62 -1.76 0.83 -6.50
N PHE A 63 -0.75 0.02 -6.77
CA PHE A 63 0.26 -0.28 -5.77
C PHE A 63 1.67 -0.06 -6.30
N VAL A 64 2.53 0.39 -5.41
CA VAL A 64 3.96 0.58 -5.65
C VAL A 64 4.70 -0.42 -4.80
N VAL A 65 5.58 -1.16 -5.44
CA VAL A 65 6.53 -2.06 -4.81
C VAL A 65 7.88 -1.36 -4.84
N GLY A 66 8.57 -1.29 -3.72
CA GLY A 66 9.82 -0.54 -3.65
C GLY A 66 10.80 -1.07 -2.63
N ASP A 67 11.83 -0.26 -2.37
CA ASP A 67 12.84 -0.54 -1.38
C ASP A 67 12.25 -0.59 0.03
N ARG A 68 12.86 -1.40 0.88
CA ARG A 68 12.42 -1.60 2.26
C ARG A 68 12.63 -0.34 3.10
N VAL A 69 11.55 0.16 3.69
CA VAL A 69 11.56 1.21 4.71
C VAL A 69 11.34 0.57 6.08
N GLU A 70 12.05 1.04 7.12
CA GLU A 70 11.80 0.56 8.49
C GLU A 70 10.37 0.87 8.93
N GLN A 71 9.68 -0.14 9.50
CA GLN A 71 8.26 -0.04 9.86
C GLN A 71 7.99 1.05 10.89
N GLU A 72 8.89 1.26 11.84
CA GLU A 72 8.77 2.34 12.83
C GLU A 72 8.81 3.72 12.17
N ALA A 73 9.73 3.92 11.21
CA ALA A 73 9.80 5.15 10.44
C ALA A 73 8.52 5.36 9.61
N LEU A 74 7.96 4.29 9.06
CA LEU A 74 6.73 4.32 8.30
C LEU A 74 5.54 4.69 9.19
N ALA A 75 5.37 4.05 10.33
CA ALA A 75 4.31 4.35 11.28
C ALA A 75 4.38 5.81 11.77
N SER A 76 5.57 6.32 12.06
CA SER A 76 5.80 7.72 12.42
C SER A 76 5.42 8.69 11.30
N ILE A 77 5.78 8.40 10.04
CA ILE A 77 5.43 9.24 8.88
C ILE A 77 3.91 9.29 8.68
N ILE A 78 3.23 8.16 8.83
CA ILE A 78 1.79 8.07 8.61
C ILE A 78 1.03 8.77 9.73
N SER A 79 1.47 8.61 10.97
CA SER A 79 0.90 9.30 12.13
C SER A 79 0.99 10.82 11.95
N ARG A 80 2.13 11.34 11.52
CA ARG A 80 2.31 12.77 11.20
C ARG A 80 1.39 13.27 10.08
N ARG A 81 1.11 12.43 9.09
CA ARG A 81 0.17 12.80 8.01
C ARG A 81 -1.29 12.81 8.46
N ALA A 82 -1.63 11.98 9.43
CA ALA A 82 -2.96 11.94 10.00
C ALA A 82 -3.24 13.15 10.89
N ASP A 83 -2.20 13.64 11.58
CA ASP A 83 -2.27 14.80 12.47
C ASP A 83 -1.08 15.76 12.23
N PRO A 84 -1.18 16.66 11.26
CA PRO A 84 -0.12 17.60 10.92
C PRO A 84 0.17 18.63 12.01
N GLY A 85 -0.70 18.78 13.02
CA GLY A 85 -0.56 19.77 14.11
C GLY A 85 0.33 19.31 15.26
N THR A 86 0.59 18.02 15.43
CA THR A 86 1.31 17.47 16.60
C THR A 86 2.82 17.31 16.42
N GLY A 87 3.37 17.62 15.26
CA GLY A 87 4.83 17.55 15.04
C GLY A 87 5.37 16.12 15.02
N ASN A 88 6.43 15.85 15.78
CA ASN A 88 7.14 14.56 15.82
C ASN A 88 6.56 13.58 16.87
N VAL A 89 5.27 13.35 16.86
CA VAL A 89 4.67 12.36 17.75
C VAL A 89 4.87 10.97 17.15
N GLY A 90 5.54 10.10 17.90
CA GLY A 90 5.74 8.69 17.51
C GLY A 90 4.44 7.88 17.67
N PHE A 91 4.40 6.74 17.01
CA PHE A 91 3.27 5.80 17.07
C PHE A 91 2.87 5.42 18.52
N GLU A 92 3.84 5.28 19.41
CA GLU A 92 3.68 4.94 20.83
C GLU A 92 2.86 5.98 21.63
N ASN A 93 2.66 7.16 21.09
CA ASN A 93 1.94 8.25 21.77
C ASN A 93 0.44 8.29 21.43
N TYR A 94 -0.05 7.35 20.61
CA TYR A 94 -1.48 7.25 20.31
C TYR A 94 -2.13 6.18 21.16
N ALA A 95 -3.32 6.50 21.72
CA ALA A 95 -4.20 5.48 22.25
C ALA A 95 -4.73 4.61 21.09
N LEU A 96 -4.82 3.31 21.31
CA LEU A 96 -5.33 2.37 20.31
C LEU A 96 -6.70 1.87 20.73
N GLU A 97 -7.67 1.97 19.83
CA GLU A 97 -9.00 1.38 19.96
C GLU A 97 -9.16 0.22 18.99
N ARG A 98 -9.90 -0.79 19.39
CA ARG A 98 -10.28 -1.88 18.47
C ARG A 98 -11.27 -1.35 17.44
N SER A 99 -11.05 -1.64 16.16
CA SER A 99 -11.98 -1.31 15.09
C SER A 99 -12.77 -2.54 14.62
N ASP A 100 -13.87 -2.32 13.91
CA ASP A 100 -14.73 -3.39 13.36
C ASP A 100 -14.05 -4.20 12.24
N HIS A 101 -12.90 -3.73 11.76
CA HIS A 101 -12.15 -4.34 10.67
C HIS A 101 -10.98 -5.21 11.13
N HIS A 102 -10.99 -5.68 12.38
CA HIS A 102 -9.88 -6.43 13.00
C HIS A 102 -8.54 -5.67 13.06
N LEU A 103 -8.61 -4.34 12.99
CA LEU A 103 -7.47 -3.44 13.10
C LEU A 103 -7.55 -2.66 14.42
N SER A 104 -6.41 -2.24 14.94
CA SER A 104 -6.36 -1.21 15.97
C SER A 104 -6.42 0.17 15.31
N LYS A 105 -7.31 1.03 15.78
CA LYS A 105 -7.42 2.41 15.30
C LYS A 105 -6.63 3.33 16.22
N ALA A 106 -5.77 4.17 15.66
CA ALA A 106 -5.12 5.23 16.42
C ALA A 106 -6.11 6.33 16.78
N VAL A 107 -6.19 6.67 18.06
CA VAL A 107 -7.01 7.78 18.55
C VAL A 107 -6.12 9.02 18.69
N LEU A 108 -6.43 10.02 17.88
CA LEU A 108 -5.74 11.30 17.86
C LEU A 108 -6.48 12.26 18.77
N VAL A 109 -5.98 12.43 20.01
CA VAL A 109 -6.63 13.26 21.04
C VAL A 109 -6.33 14.73 20.78
N GLY A 110 -7.38 15.55 20.73
CA GLY A 110 -7.26 17.02 20.68
C GLY A 110 -6.98 17.61 19.28
N ALA A 111 -6.97 16.78 18.23
CA ALA A 111 -6.79 17.21 16.86
C ALA A 111 -8.09 17.14 16.06
N ASP A 112 -8.17 17.87 14.93
CA ASP A 112 -9.16 17.65 13.87
C ASP A 112 -8.52 16.77 12.78
N PRO A 113 -8.52 15.43 12.96
CA PRO A 113 -7.80 14.55 12.06
C PRO A 113 -8.41 14.59 10.66
N GLN A 114 -7.56 14.66 9.65
CA GLN A 114 -7.97 14.56 8.26
C GLN A 114 -8.12 13.11 7.82
N ARG A 115 -7.48 12.19 8.55
CA ARG A 115 -7.42 10.77 8.25
C ARG A 115 -7.62 9.92 9.50
N ASN A 116 -8.30 8.79 9.34
CA ASN A 116 -8.25 7.70 10.29
C ASN A 116 -7.05 6.82 9.97
N VAL A 117 -6.32 6.40 11.01
CA VAL A 117 -5.16 5.51 10.87
C VAL A 117 -5.42 4.22 11.63
N TYR A 118 -5.17 3.10 10.97
CA TYR A 118 -5.41 1.76 11.48
C TYR A 118 -4.15 0.92 11.36
N PHE A 119 -3.98 -0.04 12.27
CA PHE A 119 -2.80 -0.90 12.33
C PHE A 119 -3.19 -2.34 12.61
N THR A 120 -2.40 -3.28 12.07
CA THR A 120 -2.17 -4.57 12.71
C THR A 120 -0.83 -4.50 13.43
N LEU A 121 -0.74 -5.15 14.60
CA LEU A 121 0.50 -5.23 15.37
C LEU A 121 1.10 -6.63 15.20
N GLY A 122 2.38 -6.67 14.87
CA GLY A 122 3.15 -7.91 14.86
C GLY A 122 3.51 -8.37 16.29
N GLU A 123 4.16 -9.52 16.38
CA GLU A 123 4.54 -10.15 17.65
C GLU A 123 5.43 -9.26 18.54
N ASN A 124 6.22 -8.38 17.93
CA ASN A 124 7.08 -7.41 18.62
C ASN A 124 6.38 -6.09 18.98
N GLY A 125 5.06 -5.97 18.77
CA GLY A 125 4.29 -4.76 18.98
C GLY A 125 4.51 -3.65 17.96
N VAL A 126 5.32 -3.91 16.91
CA VAL A 126 5.53 -2.98 15.80
C VAL A 126 4.45 -3.20 14.74
N PRO A 127 3.92 -2.14 14.10
CA PRO A 127 2.94 -2.31 13.05
C PRO A 127 3.43 -3.16 11.88
N ASP A 128 2.67 -4.19 11.50
CA ASP A 128 2.90 -5.00 10.29
C ASP A 128 2.21 -4.39 9.09
N THR A 129 0.99 -3.91 9.29
CA THR A 129 0.18 -3.23 8.29
C THR A 129 -0.29 -1.91 8.86
N VAL A 130 -0.22 -0.87 8.03
CA VAL A 130 -0.77 0.45 8.36
C VAL A 130 -1.74 0.86 7.27
N VAL A 131 -2.95 1.27 7.63
CA VAL A 131 -3.94 1.80 6.69
C VAL A 131 -4.33 3.21 7.10
N SER A 132 -4.16 4.18 6.21
CA SER A 132 -4.52 5.58 6.43
C SER A 132 -5.61 6.00 5.44
N CYS A 133 -6.83 6.22 5.93
CA CYS A 133 -7.99 6.59 5.12
C CYS A 133 -8.42 8.03 5.35
N TRP A 134 -8.71 8.77 4.29
CA TRP A 134 -9.36 10.07 4.39
C TRP A 134 -10.73 9.92 5.05
N ILE A 135 -11.03 10.81 5.99
CA ILE A 135 -12.35 10.87 6.63
C ILE A 135 -13.38 11.36 5.61
N ALA A 136 -14.54 10.72 5.59
CA ALA A 136 -15.65 11.11 4.71
C ALA A 136 -16.05 12.57 4.96
N GLY A 137 -16.27 13.32 3.87
CA GLY A 137 -16.61 14.75 3.93
C GLY A 137 -15.41 15.71 3.99
N LYS A 138 -14.20 15.23 4.33
CA LYS A 138 -12.99 16.07 4.30
C LYS A 138 -12.42 16.26 2.89
N VAL A 139 -12.69 15.33 1.98
CA VAL A 139 -12.32 15.40 0.56
C VAL A 139 -13.43 14.82 -0.31
N PRO A 140 -13.58 15.28 -1.58
CA PRO A 140 -14.66 14.83 -2.47
C PRO A 140 -14.63 13.33 -2.77
N PHE A 141 -13.44 12.74 -2.84
CA PHE A 141 -13.24 11.34 -3.21
C PHE A 141 -12.28 10.65 -2.23
N PRO A 142 -12.75 10.28 -1.03
CA PRO A 142 -11.89 9.70 -0.02
C PRO A 142 -11.26 8.39 -0.50
N GLY A 143 -9.99 8.24 -0.23
CA GLY A 143 -9.20 7.04 -0.50
C GLY A 143 -8.41 6.62 0.71
N CYS A 144 -7.86 5.41 0.65
CA CYS A 144 -6.97 4.85 1.64
C CYS A 144 -5.59 4.59 1.02
N ASP A 145 -4.56 4.81 1.81
CA ASP A 145 -3.21 4.32 1.58
C ASP A 145 -2.95 3.18 2.57
N GLN A 146 -2.63 2.01 2.06
CA GLN A 146 -2.27 0.83 2.87
C GLN A 146 -0.81 0.49 2.64
N TYR A 147 -0.10 0.16 3.73
CA TYR A 147 1.33 -0.12 3.72
C TYR A 147 1.57 -1.44 4.45
N PHE A 148 2.35 -2.33 3.83
CA PHE A 148 2.72 -3.62 4.40
C PHE A 148 3.97 -4.16 3.70
N ARG A 149 4.45 -5.33 4.16
CA ARG A 149 5.58 -6.04 3.56
C ARG A 149 5.16 -7.37 2.99
N ALA A 150 5.64 -7.69 1.79
CA ALA A 150 5.51 -9.00 1.20
C ALA A 150 6.72 -9.34 0.33
N SER A 151 7.14 -10.60 0.36
CA SER A 151 8.26 -11.11 -0.44
C SER A 151 9.56 -10.31 -0.29
N GLY A 152 9.80 -9.72 0.89
CA GLY A 152 10.98 -8.93 1.19
C GLY A 152 10.97 -7.50 0.64
N MET A 153 9.83 -7.02 0.14
CA MET A 153 9.64 -5.69 -0.45
C MET A 153 8.62 -4.90 0.35
N ASP A 154 8.74 -3.57 0.35
CA ASP A 154 7.73 -2.65 0.87
C ASP A 154 6.68 -2.36 -0.18
N ILE A 155 5.43 -2.35 0.26
CA ILE A 155 4.28 -2.15 -0.61
C ILE A 155 3.46 -0.99 -0.08
N LYS A 156 3.14 -0.06 -0.98
CA LYS A 156 2.15 0.98 -0.76
C LYS A 156 1.00 0.78 -1.74
N VAL A 157 -0.21 0.62 -1.23
CA VAL A 157 -1.43 0.49 -2.04
C VAL A 157 -2.31 1.71 -1.86
N ASN A 158 -2.89 2.20 -2.95
CA ASN A 158 -3.91 3.23 -2.92
C ASN A 158 -5.21 2.70 -3.54
N TYR A 159 -6.32 2.86 -2.84
CA TYR A 159 -7.66 2.48 -3.27
C TYR A 159 -8.73 3.41 -2.67
N ARG A 160 -9.97 3.35 -3.17
CA ARG A 160 -11.08 4.15 -2.64
C ARG A 160 -11.54 3.66 -1.27
N ALA A 161 -11.96 4.59 -0.41
CA ALA A 161 -12.32 4.29 0.98
C ALA A 161 -13.43 3.24 1.13
N TYR A 162 -14.35 3.10 0.16
CA TYR A 162 -15.37 2.06 0.20
C TYR A 162 -14.80 0.62 0.18
N ALA A 163 -13.59 0.45 -0.39
CA ALA A 163 -12.92 -0.83 -0.45
C ALA A 163 -12.13 -1.17 0.82
N PHE A 164 -12.11 -0.27 1.81
CA PHE A 164 -11.37 -0.47 3.05
C PHE A 164 -11.81 -1.74 3.80
N GLN A 165 -13.08 -2.09 3.77
CA GLN A 165 -13.58 -3.34 4.37
C GLN A 165 -12.89 -4.61 3.81
N ASN A 166 -12.29 -4.52 2.62
CA ASN A 166 -11.60 -5.62 1.94
C ASN A 166 -10.06 -5.51 2.06
N TRP A 167 -9.54 -4.74 3.01
CA TRP A 167 -8.11 -4.46 3.13
C TRP A 167 -7.25 -5.73 3.21
N GLN A 168 -7.72 -6.78 3.90
CA GLN A 168 -7.03 -8.07 4.02
C GLN A 168 -6.94 -8.76 2.66
N LYS A 169 -8.06 -8.86 1.95
CA LYS A 169 -8.08 -9.46 0.60
C LYS A 169 -7.16 -8.73 -0.36
N ILE A 170 -7.13 -7.40 -0.32
CA ILE A 170 -6.22 -6.57 -1.12
C ILE A 170 -4.76 -6.95 -0.81
N GLN A 171 -4.41 -7.07 0.45
CA GLN A 171 -3.07 -7.46 0.89
C GLN A 171 -2.71 -8.88 0.46
N GLU A 172 -3.62 -9.84 0.62
CA GLU A 172 -3.44 -11.24 0.23
C GLU A 172 -3.24 -11.38 -1.29
N ASP A 173 -4.04 -10.71 -2.11
CA ASP A 173 -3.95 -10.76 -3.57
C ASP A 173 -2.60 -10.21 -4.06
N ILE A 174 -2.14 -9.08 -3.51
CA ILE A 174 -0.83 -8.51 -3.85
C ILE A 174 0.30 -9.42 -3.37
N THR A 175 0.21 -9.95 -2.15
CA THR A 175 1.21 -10.87 -1.60
C THR A 175 1.36 -12.11 -2.47
N ARG A 176 0.24 -12.71 -2.90
CA ARG A 176 0.22 -13.86 -3.79
C ARG A 176 0.85 -13.53 -5.15
N PHE A 177 0.47 -12.39 -5.75
CA PHE A 177 1.04 -11.92 -7.01
C PHE A 177 2.56 -11.78 -6.93
N LEU A 178 3.08 -11.14 -5.87
CA LEU A 178 4.52 -10.94 -5.70
C LEU A 178 5.25 -12.24 -5.40
N SER A 179 4.67 -13.14 -4.61
CA SER A 179 5.25 -14.45 -4.34
C SER A 179 5.38 -15.27 -5.63
N CYS A 180 4.35 -15.30 -6.47
CA CYS A 180 4.42 -15.94 -7.78
C CYS A 180 5.48 -15.28 -8.69
N ALA A 181 5.60 -13.96 -8.68
CA ALA A 181 6.59 -13.23 -9.47
C ALA A 181 8.04 -13.53 -9.04
N VAL A 182 8.29 -13.67 -7.74
CA VAL A 182 9.59 -14.08 -7.20
C VAL A 182 9.90 -15.53 -7.56
N GLU A 183 8.94 -16.43 -7.42
CA GLU A 183 9.15 -17.83 -7.80
C GLU A 183 9.41 -18.02 -9.30
N ALA A 184 8.66 -17.31 -10.13
CA ALA A 184 8.85 -17.33 -11.59
C ALA A 184 10.22 -16.80 -12.03
N SER A 185 10.86 -15.92 -11.23
CA SER A 185 12.21 -15.45 -11.51
C SER A 185 13.26 -16.54 -11.29
N LYS A 186 13.10 -17.37 -10.27
CA LYS A 186 14.04 -18.47 -9.94
C LYS A 186 14.06 -19.55 -11.03
N ASN A 187 12.94 -19.77 -11.70
CA ASN A 187 12.80 -20.78 -12.75
C ASN A 187 13.36 -20.32 -14.12
N LYS A 188 13.77 -19.06 -14.27
CA LYS A 188 14.37 -18.54 -15.51
C LYS A 188 15.90 -18.63 -15.54
N ASP A 189 16.51 -18.91 -14.40
CA ASP A 189 17.99 -19.04 -14.27
C ASP A 189 18.46 -20.49 -14.46
N ILE A 190 17.62 -21.38 -15.01
CA ILE A 190 17.91 -22.74 -15.46
C ILE A 190 17.75 -22.75 -16.98
#